data_0f9bdf42f7cc2d48c442af69f854f33c
#
_entry.id   0f9bdf42f7cc2d48c442af69f854f33c
#
_cell.length_a   1.000
_cell.length_b   1.000
_cell.length_c   1.000
_cell.angle_alpha   90.00
_cell.angle_beta   90.00
_cell.angle_gamma   90.00
#
_symmetry.space_group_name_H-M   'P 1'
#
loop_
_entity.id
_entity.type
_entity.pdbx_description
1 polymer ?
#
loop_
_entity_poly.entity_id
_entity_poly.type
_entity_poly.pdbx_seq_one_letter_code
_entity_poly.pdbx_strand_id
1 'polypeptide(L)'
;MTRMSVNIGGIKLKNPVLTSSGTFGFGREYSGFYDLSKLGGIVVKGLTLEPREGNKPPRIAETPAGMLNSVGLQNPGVEYFIEKELPFLRGYDVAVIANIAGNTVEEYCMMARRLGSLVDGIELNISCPNVKEGGAAFGISSESVYNITRRVKEQCNVPLIVKLSPNVTDIKEIAESAKEGGADALSLINTLLGMAIDINSRRPVLANNVGGLSGPAVKPVAVGMVWQAAQAVDIPIIGMGGISCWEDAIEFMLAGADAVSVGTANFINPYAPLEILEGIEKYLIKNQFSNINELKGNLKIYGGDNKCLQKKE
;
A
#
# COMPACT_ATOMS: atom_id res chain seq x y z
N MET A 1 -24.55 6.25 -1.80
CA MET A 1 -23.12 6.30 -1.37
C MET A 1 -22.82 7.72 -0.93
N THR A 2 -21.96 7.89 0.08
CA THR A 2 -21.51 9.23 0.48
C THR A 2 -20.60 9.82 -0.59
N ARG A 3 -20.44 11.16 -0.62
CA ARG A 3 -19.53 11.87 -1.57
C ARG A 3 -18.11 11.31 -1.59
N MET A 4 -17.63 10.74 -0.46
CA MET A 4 -16.27 10.27 -0.26
C MET A 4 -16.10 8.75 -0.41
N SER A 5 -17.19 7.99 -0.59
CA SER A 5 -17.10 6.52 -0.63
C SER A 5 -16.48 6.01 -1.94
N VAL A 6 -15.64 4.98 -1.81
CA VAL A 6 -15.00 4.30 -2.93
C VAL A 6 -15.14 2.78 -2.80
N ASN A 7 -14.96 2.07 -3.91
CA ASN A 7 -14.95 0.60 -3.95
C ASN A 7 -13.61 0.12 -4.50
N ILE A 8 -12.88 -0.63 -3.69
CA ILE A 8 -11.57 -1.17 -4.04
C ILE A 8 -11.71 -2.69 -4.25
N GLY A 9 -12.02 -3.08 -5.49
CA GLY A 9 -12.12 -4.49 -5.86
C GLY A 9 -13.17 -5.30 -5.09
N GLY A 10 -14.23 -4.65 -4.59
CA GLY A 10 -15.26 -5.26 -3.74
C GLY A 10 -15.22 -4.78 -2.28
N ILE A 11 -14.13 -4.19 -1.82
CA ILE A 11 -14.03 -3.57 -0.49
C ILE A 11 -14.69 -2.19 -0.54
N LYS A 12 -15.78 -2.02 0.20
CA LYS A 12 -16.49 -0.75 0.31
C LYS A 12 -15.85 0.10 1.40
N LEU A 13 -15.21 1.19 1.01
CA LEU A 13 -14.61 2.16 1.92
C LEU A 13 -15.51 3.39 2.04
N LYS A 14 -15.74 3.88 3.25
CA LYS A 14 -16.55 5.10 3.50
C LYS A 14 -15.88 6.37 3.01
N ASN A 15 -14.54 6.36 2.92
CA ASN A 15 -13.71 7.41 2.36
C ASN A 15 -12.42 6.80 1.77
N PRO A 16 -11.66 7.54 0.93
CA PRO A 16 -10.54 7.01 0.17
C PRO A 16 -9.22 6.93 0.95
N VAL A 17 -9.18 7.27 2.24
CA VAL A 17 -7.93 7.36 3.00
C VAL A 17 -7.72 6.10 3.83
N LEU A 18 -6.62 5.39 3.52
CA LEU A 18 -6.14 4.23 4.25
C LEU A 18 -4.80 4.53 4.93
N THR A 19 -4.41 3.67 5.86
CA THR A 19 -3.05 3.66 6.41
C THR A 19 -2.21 2.56 5.76
N SER A 20 -0.90 2.83 5.59
CA SER A 20 0.00 1.86 4.96
C SER A 20 0.54 0.84 5.97
N SER A 21 0.69 -0.39 5.52
CA SER A 21 1.33 -1.44 6.32
C SER A 21 2.75 -1.04 6.75
N GLY A 22 3.11 -1.41 7.99
CA GLY A 22 4.42 -1.13 8.55
C GLY A 22 4.61 0.23 9.20
N THR A 23 3.65 1.16 9.05
CA THR A 23 3.70 2.49 9.64
C THR A 23 2.57 2.79 10.62
N PHE A 24 1.66 1.86 10.79
CA PHE A 24 0.46 2.01 11.63
C PHE A 24 0.27 0.85 12.62
N GLY A 25 1.19 -0.12 12.63
CA GLY A 25 1.08 -1.30 13.48
C GLY A 25 -0.24 -2.05 13.23
N PHE A 26 -0.99 -2.27 14.31
CA PHE A 26 -2.36 -2.79 14.31
C PHE A 26 -3.37 -1.72 14.76
N GLY A 27 -2.98 -0.45 14.74
CA GLY A 27 -3.83 0.69 15.10
C GLY A 27 -3.92 1.00 16.59
N ARG A 28 -3.41 0.13 17.50
CA ARG A 28 -3.54 0.36 18.96
C ARG A 28 -2.93 1.68 19.41
N GLU A 29 -1.72 1.96 18.96
CA GLU A 29 -1.00 3.19 19.30
C GLU A 29 -1.76 4.42 18.79
N TYR A 30 -2.31 4.33 17.59
CA TYR A 30 -3.03 5.44 16.95
C TYR A 30 -4.45 5.63 17.49
N SER A 31 -5.07 4.60 18.07
CA SER A 31 -6.38 4.73 18.72
C SER A 31 -6.37 5.67 19.94
N GLY A 32 -5.19 5.92 20.49
CA GLY A 32 -5.00 6.92 21.54
C GLY A 32 -5.04 8.37 21.04
N PHE A 33 -4.88 8.61 19.73
CA PHE A 33 -4.94 9.95 19.15
C PHE A 33 -6.33 10.28 18.58
N TYR A 34 -7.00 9.30 17.96
CA TYR A 34 -8.31 9.49 17.35
C TYR A 34 -9.09 8.18 17.17
N ASP A 35 -10.39 8.31 16.97
CA ASP A 35 -11.27 7.21 16.65
C ASP A 35 -10.92 6.65 15.24
N LEU A 36 -10.46 5.39 15.21
CA LEU A 36 -10.04 4.69 13.99
C LEU A 36 -11.21 4.52 12.99
N SER A 37 -12.46 4.61 13.46
CA SER A 37 -13.65 4.58 12.59
C SER A 37 -13.72 5.76 11.62
N LYS A 38 -12.90 6.79 11.77
CA LYS A 38 -12.83 7.92 10.82
C LYS A 38 -12.10 7.55 9.52
N LEU A 39 -11.27 6.52 9.54
CA LEU A 39 -10.51 6.06 8.36
C LEU A 39 -11.39 5.25 7.40
N GLY A 40 -11.05 5.27 6.12
CA GLY A 40 -11.64 4.37 5.13
C GLY A 40 -11.21 2.92 5.35
N GLY A 41 -9.94 2.68 5.67
CA GLY A 41 -9.40 1.37 5.96
C GLY A 41 -8.04 1.40 6.64
N ILE A 42 -7.71 0.30 7.29
CA ILE A 42 -6.41 0.07 7.92
C ILE A 42 -5.75 -1.13 7.23
N VAL A 43 -4.60 -0.88 6.59
CA VAL A 43 -3.72 -1.95 6.13
C VAL A 43 -2.76 -2.27 7.27
N VAL A 44 -2.95 -3.41 7.92
CA VAL A 44 -2.21 -3.78 9.12
C VAL A 44 -0.74 -4.08 8.83
N LYS A 45 0.07 -4.17 9.87
CA LYS A 45 1.47 -4.60 9.81
C LYS A 45 1.58 -5.90 9.01
N GLY A 46 2.58 -5.96 8.11
CA GLY A 46 2.84 -7.15 7.32
C GLY A 46 3.00 -8.39 8.19
N LEU A 47 2.13 -9.37 7.96
CA LEU A 47 2.05 -10.64 8.68
C LEU A 47 2.85 -11.71 7.97
N THR A 48 3.46 -12.59 8.73
CA THR A 48 4.04 -13.85 8.26
C THR A 48 3.34 -15.02 8.95
N LEU A 49 3.49 -16.22 8.40
CA LEU A 49 2.88 -17.43 8.97
C LEU A 49 3.34 -17.60 10.43
N GLU A 50 4.65 -17.55 10.64
CA GLU A 50 5.27 -17.61 11.96
C GLU A 50 5.77 -16.23 12.40
N PRO A 51 5.93 -15.98 13.72
CA PRO A 51 6.50 -14.73 14.22
C PRO A 51 7.91 -14.44 13.67
N ARG A 52 8.23 -13.15 13.48
CA ARG A 52 9.58 -12.69 13.08
C ARG A 52 10.07 -11.58 13.99
N GLU A 53 11.31 -11.70 14.45
CA GLU A 53 11.98 -10.66 15.24
C GLU A 53 12.45 -9.48 14.39
N GLY A 54 12.58 -9.67 13.06
CA GLY A 54 13.12 -8.67 12.15
C GLY A 54 14.65 -8.60 12.20
N ASN A 55 15.18 -7.56 11.53
CA ASN A 55 16.62 -7.32 11.43
C ASN A 55 17.18 -6.67 12.71
N LYS A 56 18.49 -6.84 12.93
CA LYS A 56 19.23 -6.15 14.01
C LYS A 56 19.28 -4.63 13.76
N PRO A 57 19.27 -3.80 14.82
CA PRO A 57 19.49 -2.36 14.70
C PRO A 57 20.97 -2.03 14.40
N PRO A 58 21.25 -0.83 13.82
CA PRO A 58 20.30 0.19 13.41
C PRO A 58 19.55 -0.23 12.14
N ARG A 59 18.22 -0.11 12.18
CA ARG A 59 17.35 -0.56 11.07
C ARG A 59 16.39 0.51 10.55
N ILE A 60 16.53 1.72 11.06
CA ILE A 60 15.82 2.94 10.65
C ILE A 60 16.81 4.08 10.64
N ALA A 61 16.75 4.95 9.65
CA ALA A 61 17.53 6.18 9.56
C ALA A 61 16.74 7.27 8.85
N GLU A 62 16.78 8.49 9.36
CA GLU A 62 16.21 9.66 8.70
C GLU A 62 17.05 10.07 7.49
N THR A 63 16.39 10.67 6.51
CA THR A 63 17.00 11.33 5.35
C THR A 63 16.44 12.75 5.23
N PRO A 64 17.04 13.65 4.42
CA PRO A 64 16.55 15.03 4.31
C PRO A 64 15.07 15.18 3.92
N ALA A 65 14.48 14.20 3.24
CA ALA A 65 13.10 14.24 2.78
C ALA A 65 12.38 12.89 2.93
N GLY A 66 12.66 12.16 4.02
CA GLY A 66 12.03 10.88 4.27
C GLY A 66 12.82 10.01 5.24
N MET A 67 12.75 8.70 5.04
CA MET A 67 13.46 7.75 5.89
C MET A 67 13.89 6.49 5.13
N LEU A 68 14.98 5.89 5.57
CA LEU A 68 15.42 4.56 5.20
C LEU A 68 15.00 3.57 6.28
N ASN A 69 14.51 2.40 5.88
CA ASN A 69 14.22 1.32 6.81
C ASN A 69 14.63 -0.05 6.27
N SER A 70 15.05 -0.91 7.19
CA SER A 70 15.28 -2.33 6.96
C SER A 70 14.78 -3.13 8.16
N VAL A 71 13.52 -2.94 8.54
CA VAL A 71 12.92 -3.56 9.75
C VAL A 71 12.89 -5.08 9.67
N GLY A 72 12.80 -5.67 8.46
CA GLY A 72 12.86 -7.12 8.28
C GLY A 72 11.58 -7.85 8.66
N LEU A 73 10.42 -7.24 8.40
CA LEU A 73 9.09 -7.83 8.65
C LEU A 73 8.87 -8.28 10.10
N GLN A 74 9.40 -7.56 11.09
CA GLN A 74 9.09 -7.84 12.50
C GLN A 74 7.58 -7.86 12.71
N ASN A 75 7.04 -9.00 13.15
CA ASN A 75 5.61 -9.17 13.39
C ASN A 75 5.36 -10.41 14.29
N PRO A 76 4.22 -10.48 14.97
CA PRO A 76 3.92 -11.56 15.91
C PRO A 76 3.35 -12.83 15.25
N GLY A 77 3.24 -12.88 13.90
CA GLY A 77 2.61 -13.98 13.18
C GLY A 77 1.10 -13.81 12.99
N VAL A 78 0.56 -14.56 12.02
CA VAL A 78 -0.85 -14.48 11.62
C VAL A 78 -1.80 -14.93 12.72
N GLU A 79 -1.46 -15.95 13.49
CA GLU A 79 -2.31 -16.47 14.57
C GLU A 79 -2.50 -15.44 15.69
N TYR A 80 -1.42 -14.79 16.12
CA TYR A 80 -1.49 -13.72 17.11
C TYR A 80 -2.38 -12.56 16.62
N PHE A 81 -2.25 -12.19 15.35
CA PHE A 81 -3.12 -11.18 14.75
C PHE A 81 -4.60 -11.57 14.86
N ILE A 82 -4.94 -12.79 14.46
CA ILE A 82 -6.33 -13.29 14.48
C ILE A 82 -6.88 -13.30 15.91
N GLU A 83 -6.08 -13.77 16.89
CA GLU A 83 -6.54 -13.93 18.26
C GLU A 83 -6.56 -12.65 19.09
N LYS A 84 -5.64 -11.72 18.86
CA LYS A 84 -5.41 -10.56 19.73
C LYS A 84 -5.69 -9.22 19.08
N GLU A 85 -5.26 -9.02 17.83
CA GLU A 85 -5.34 -7.71 17.19
C GLU A 85 -6.62 -7.51 16.39
N LEU A 86 -7.08 -8.54 15.70
CA LEU A 86 -8.28 -8.47 14.90
C LEU A 86 -9.54 -8.18 15.73
N PRO A 87 -9.77 -8.81 16.90
CA PRO A 87 -10.90 -8.47 17.76
C PRO A 87 -10.91 -7.00 18.22
N PHE A 88 -9.72 -6.42 18.47
CA PHE A 88 -9.60 -5.00 18.77
C PHE A 88 -10.04 -4.14 17.57
N LEU A 89 -9.54 -4.42 16.37
CA LEU A 89 -9.90 -3.69 15.15
C LEU A 89 -11.40 -3.82 14.81
N ARG A 90 -12.01 -4.98 15.08
CA ARG A 90 -13.45 -5.21 14.87
C ARG A 90 -14.34 -4.42 15.83
N GLY A 91 -13.77 -3.77 16.85
CA GLY A 91 -14.45 -2.77 17.68
C GLY A 91 -14.69 -1.42 16.99
N TYR A 92 -14.09 -1.20 15.79
CA TYR A 92 -14.23 0.03 15.02
C TYR A 92 -14.94 -0.22 13.70
N ASP A 93 -15.73 0.75 13.25
CA ASP A 93 -16.32 0.74 11.90
C ASP A 93 -15.27 1.19 10.86
N VAL A 94 -14.34 0.30 10.53
CA VAL A 94 -13.24 0.53 9.58
C VAL A 94 -12.94 -0.77 8.82
N ALA A 95 -12.62 -0.67 7.52
CA ALA A 95 -12.18 -1.82 6.77
C ALA A 95 -10.79 -2.29 7.24
N VAL A 96 -10.64 -3.59 7.51
CA VAL A 96 -9.39 -4.21 7.95
C VAL A 96 -8.80 -5.01 6.80
N ILE A 97 -7.65 -4.57 6.28
CA ILE A 97 -6.93 -5.22 5.19
C ILE A 97 -5.66 -5.85 5.76
N ALA A 98 -5.56 -7.17 5.65
CA ALA A 98 -4.40 -7.91 6.13
C ALA A 98 -3.28 -7.87 5.08
N ASN A 99 -2.15 -7.22 5.39
CA ASN A 99 -0.94 -7.31 4.57
C ASN A 99 -0.23 -8.62 4.90
N ILE A 100 0.03 -9.47 3.89
CA ILE A 100 0.69 -10.76 4.06
C ILE A 100 2.03 -10.80 3.31
N ALA A 101 3.03 -11.40 3.94
CA ALA A 101 4.35 -11.60 3.37
C ALA A 101 4.90 -12.99 3.75
N GLY A 102 5.56 -13.66 2.83
CA GLY A 102 6.10 -15.01 3.04
C GLY A 102 7.41 -15.23 2.30
N ASN A 103 8.03 -16.39 2.51
CA ASN A 103 9.23 -16.80 1.78
C ASN A 103 8.89 -17.74 0.62
N THR A 104 7.75 -18.42 0.66
CA THR A 104 7.27 -19.35 -0.36
C THR A 104 5.83 -19.03 -0.74
N VAL A 105 5.41 -19.44 -1.93
CA VAL A 105 4.03 -19.30 -2.39
C VAL A 105 3.05 -20.02 -1.47
N GLU A 106 3.48 -21.15 -0.92
CA GLU A 106 2.70 -21.96 0.02
C GLU A 106 2.40 -21.20 1.30
N GLU A 107 3.37 -20.46 1.87
CA GLU A 107 3.16 -19.61 3.06
C GLU A 107 2.09 -18.55 2.79
N TYR A 108 2.13 -17.87 1.62
CA TYR A 108 1.10 -16.91 1.23
C TYR A 108 -0.28 -17.57 1.09
N CYS A 109 -0.35 -18.73 0.45
CA CYS A 109 -1.60 -19.50 0.30
C CYS A 109 -2.18 -19.95 1.65
N MET A 110 -1.32 -20.36 2.58
CA MET A 110 -1.73 -20.76 3.94
C MET A 110 -2.29 -19.56 4.70
N MET A 111 -1.63 -18.41 4.66
CA MET A 111 -2.12 -17.18 5.29
C MET A 111 -3.44 -16.69 4.68
N ALA A 112 -3.58 -16.74 3.34
CA ALA A 112 -4.81 -16.36 2.67
C ALA A 112 -5.99 -17.24 3.12
N ARG A 113 -5.80 -18.54 3.25
CA ARG A 113 -6.80 -19.47 3.81
C ARG A 113 -7.13 -19.20 5.27
N ARG A 114 -6.09 -18.94 6.11
CA ARG A 114 -6.26 -18.66 7.55
C ARG A 114 -7.05 -17.39 7.81
N LEU A 115 -6.74 -16.33 7.05
CA LEU A 115 -7.44 -15.06 7.15
C LEU A 115 -8.86 -15.15 6.60
N GLY A 116 -9.08 -15.90 5.50
CA GLY A 116 -10.38 -16.20 4.93
C GLY A 116 -11.30 -14.98 4.90
N SER A 117 -12.53 -15.14 5.45
CA SER A 117 -13.50 -14.06 5.60
C SER A 117 -13.38 -13.28 6.92
N LEU A 118 -12.30 -13.46 7.68
CA LEU A 118 -12.08 -12.77 8.94
C LEU A 118 -11.72 -11.29 8.75
N VAL A 119 -11.18 -10.94 7.58
CA VAL A 119 -10.78 -9.58 7.18
C VAL A 119 -11.58 -9.10 5.97
N ASP A 120 -11.54 -7.80 5.66
CA ASP A 120 -12.29 -7.23 4.53
C ASP A 120 -11.53 -7.34 3.20
N GLY A 121 -10.22 -7.58 3.25
CA GLY A 121 -9.35 -7.82 2.11
C GLY A 121 -7.97 -8.27 2.51
N ILE A 122 -7.21 -8.78 1.54
CA ILE A 122 -5.81 -9.19 1.70
C ILE A 122 -4.94 -8.34 0.79
N GLU A 123 -3.88 -7.73 1.33
CA GLU A 123 -2.82 -7.08 0.57
C GLU A 123 -1.62 -8.03 0.44
N LEU A 124 -1.39 -8.54 -0.76
CA LEU A 124 -0.28 -9.43 -1.10
C LEU A 124 1.00 -8.64 -1.27
N ASN A 125 1.92 -8.71 -0.31
CA ASN A 125 3.19 -8.00 -0.34
C ASN A 125 4.27 -8.86 -1.01
N ILE A 126 4.46 -8.67 -2.31
CA ILE A 126 5.43 -9.42 -3.13
C ILE A 126 6.80 -8.75 -3.24
N SER A 127 7.02 -7.64 -2.52
CA SER A 127 8.26 -6.85 -2.62
C SER A 127 9.39 -7.34 -1.71
N CYS A 128 9.25 -8.49 -1.03
CA CYS A 128 10.26 -8.97 -0.08
C CYS A 128 11.48 -9.55 -0.82
N PRO A 129 12.70 -8.99 -0.65
CA PRO A 129 13.88 -9.42 -1.39
C PRO A 129 14.51 -10.73 -0.91
N ASN A 130 13.96 -11.37 0.13
CA ASN A 130 14.59 -12.48 0.86
C ASN A 130 14.04 -13.87 0.52
N VAL A 131 13.60 -14.11 -0.72
CA VAL A 131 13.12 -15.43 -1.12
C VAL A 131 14.29 -16.29 -1.58
N LYS A 132 14.56 -17.38 -0.87
CA LYS A 132 15.67 -18.30 -1.16
C LYS A 132 15.39 -19.27 -2.33
N GLU A 133 14.18 -19.43 -2.79
CA GLU A 133 13.86 -20.29 -3.94
C GLU A 133 13.98 -19.52 -5.23
N GLY A 134 15.05 -19.77 -5.98
CA GLY A 134 15.29 -19.24 -7.33
C GLY A 134 15.92 -17.85 -7.42
N GLY A 135 16.25 -17.19 -6.32
CA GLY A 135 17.06 -15.96 -6.31
C GLY A 135 16.38 -14.69 -6.82
N ALA A 136 15.09 -14.72 -7.12
CA ALA A 136 14.32 -13.55 -7.55
C ALA A 136 13.22 -13.22 -6.53
N ALA A 137 13.11 -11.93 -6.15
CA ALA A 137 11.95 -11.46 -5.41
C ALA A 137 10.68 -11.63 -6.28
N PHE A 138 9.59 -12.13 -5.72
CA PHE A 138 8.35 -12.41 -6.47
C PHE A 138 7.80 -11.22 -7.25
N GLY A 139 8.12 -10.00 -6.85
CA GLY A 139 7.57 -8.77 -7.42
C GLY A 139 8.41 -8.12 -8.54
N ILE A 140 9.46 -8.77 -9.05
CA ILE A 140 10.36 -8.16 -10.05
C ILE A 140 10.20 -8.70 -11.48
N SER A 141 9.54 -9.84 -11.67
CA SER A 141 9.24 -10.37 -13.00
C SER A 141 7.74 -10.61 -13.18
N SER A 142 7.23 -10.32 -14.36
CA SER A 142 5.84 -10.50 -14.74
C SER A 142 5.36 -11.94 -14.53
N GLU A 143 6.15 -12.94 -14.90
CA GLU A 143 5.82 -14.35 -14.70
C GLU A 143 5.66 -14.70 -13.22
N SER A 144 6.58 -14.25 -12.36
CA SER A 144 6.50 -14.51 -10.91
C SER A 144 5.30 -13.82 -10.27
N VAL A 145 5.01 -12.58 -10.68
CA VAL A 145 3.84 -11.81 -10.20
C VAL A 145 2.53 -12.51 -10.60
N TYR A 146 2.40 -12.91 -11.86
CA TYR A 146 1.25 -13.67 -12.32
C TYR A 146 1.05 -14.95 -11.52
N ASN A 147 2.11 -15.78 -11.40
CA ASN A 147 2.03 -17.09 -10.76
C ASN A 147 1.66 -16.99 -9.28
N ILE A 148 2.30 -16.10 -8.51
CA ILE A 148 1.98 -15.95 -7.09
C ILE A 148 0.57 -15.36 -6.90
N THR A 149 0.20 -14.35 -7.69
CA THR A 149 -1.13 -13.75 -7.60
C THR A 149 -2.21 -14.78 -7.84
N ARG A 150 -2.10 -15.57 -8.92
CA ARG A 150 -3.04 -16.63 -9.27
C ARG A 150 -3.16 -17.66 -8.16
N ARG A 151 -2.03 -18.20 -7.68
CA ARG A 151 -2.01 -19.23 -6.64
C ARG A 151 -2.65 -18.74 -5.33
N VAL A 152 -2.37 -17.50 -4.95
CA VAL A 152 -2.96 -16.91 -3.73
C VAL A 152 -4.44 -16.58 -3.95
N LYS A 153 -4.82 -16.04 -5.12
CA LYS A 153 -6.22 -15.74 -5.45
C LYS A 153 -7.13 -16.97 -5.35
N GLU A 154 -6.66 -18.12 -5.80
CA GLU A 154 -7.38 -19.39 -5.69
C GLU A 154 -7.70 -19.80 -4.24
N GLN A 155 -7.01 -19.20 -3.25
CA GLN A 155 -7.19 -19.46 -1.82
C GLN A 155 -7.92 -18.32 -1.08
N CYS A 156 -8.20 -17.21 -1.77
CA CYS A 156 -8.83 -16.04 -1.18
C CYS A 156 -10.37 -16.09 -1.31
N ASN A 157 -11.08 -15.91 -0.19
CA ASN A 157 -12.52 -15.71 -0.15
C ASN A 157 -12.92 -14.22 -0.06
N VAL A 158 -11.91 -13.33 -0.02
CA VAL A 158 -12.07 -11.87 0.05
C VAL A 158 -11.24 -11.22 -1.07
N PRO A 159 -11.47 -9.94 -1.38
CA PRO A 159 -10.69 -9.24 -2.40
C PRO A 159 -9.18 -9.30 -2.13
N LEU A 160 -8.42 -9.56 -3.21
CA LEU A 160 -6.96 -9.61 -3.22
C LEU A 160 -6.39 -8.35 -3.85
N ILE A 161 -5.66 -7.56 -3.06
CA ILE A 161 -4.90 -6.39 -3.49
C ILE A 161 -3.45 -6.82 -3.68
N VAL A 162 -2.84 -6.56 -4.83
CA VAL A 162 -1.41 -6.87 -5.04
C VAL A 162 -0.59 -5.61 -4.88
N LYS A 163 0.37 -5.64 -3.92
CA LYS A 163 1.26 -4.51 -3.63
C LYS A 163 2.52 -4.58 -4.47
N LEU A 164 2.63 -3.65 -5.42
CA LEU A 164 3.70 -3.61 -6.40
C LEU A 164 4.96 -2.92 -5.88
N SER A 165 6.11 -3.47 -6.28
CA SER A 165 7.43 -2.88 -6.04
C SER A 165 7.74 -1.78 -7.05
N PRO A 166 8.34 -0.66 -6.65
CA PRO A 166 8.85 0.34 -7.59
C PRO A 166 10.22 -0.05 -8.20
N ASN A 167 10.86 -1.11 -7.70
CA ASN A 167 12.19 -1.52 -8.11
C ASN A 167 12.12 -2.47 -9.33
N VAL A 168 11.43 -2.02 -10.38
CA VAL A 168 11.18 -2.74 -11.62
C VAL A 168 11.46 -1.84 -12.83
N THR A 169 11.69 -2.43 -13.98
CA THR A 169 11.98 -1.68 -15.21
C THR A 169 10.70 -1.10 -15.81
N ASP A 170 9.62 -1.87 -15.85
CA ASP A 170 8.31 -1.45 -16.37
C ASP A 170 7.19 -1.84 -15.39
N ILE A 171 6.59 -0.83 -14.77
CA ILE A 171 5.49 -1.03 -13.81
C ILE A 171 4.19 -1.45 -14.51
N LYS A 172 4.00 -1.14 -15.79
CA LYS A 172 2.81 -1.50 -16.56
C LYS A 172 2.75 -3.02 -16.73
N GLU A 173 3.84 -3.62 -17.19
CA GLU A 173 3.96 -5.07 -17.35
C GLU A 173 3.67 -5.82 -16.05
N ILE A 174 4.18 -5.31 -14.93
CA ILE A 174 3.93 -5.89 -13.61
C ILE A 174 2.47 -5.72 -13.18
N ALA A 175 1.86 -4.56 -13.46
CA ALA A 175 0.46 -4.30 -13.15
C ALA A 175 -0.50 -5.21 -13.96
N GLU A 176 -0.23 -5.38 -15.26
CA GLU A 176 -0.97 -6.28 -16.14
C GLU A 176 -0.86 -7.72 -15.66
N SER A 177 0.34 -8.20 -15.33
CA SER A 177 0.57 -9.55 -14.81
C SER A 177 -0.16 -9.82 -13.50
N ALA A 178 -0.20 -8.84 -12.58
CA ALA A 178 -0.97 -8.96 -11.35
C ALA A 178 -2.48 -9.06 -11.63
N LYS A 179 -3.01 -8.23 -12.55
CA LYS A 179 -4.42 -8.29 -12.99
C LYS A 179 -4.74 -9.62 -13.64
N GLU A 180 -3.92 -10.10 -14.57
CA GLU A 180 -4.09 -11.39 -15.23
C GLU A 180 -4.03 -12.57 -14.26
N GLY A 181 -3.23 -12.45 -13.21
CA GLY A 181 -3.18 -13.40 -12.09
C GLY A 181 -4.43 -13.39 -11.21
N GLY A 182 -5.36 -12.44 -11.42
CA GLY A 182 -6.64 -12.36 -10.73
C GLY A 182 -6.67 -11.37 -9.55
N ALA A 183 -5.78 -10.38 -9.51
CA ALA A 183 -5.88 -9.29 -8.55
C ALA A 183 -7.20 -8.52 -8.71
N ASP A 184 -7.89 -8.23 -7.62
CA ASP A 184 -9.10 -7.41 -7.60
C ASP A 184 -8.77 -5.92 -7.55
N ALA A 185 -7.59 -5.57 -7.04
CA ALA A 185 -7.04 -4.22 -7.00
C ALA A 185 -5.51 -4.25 -6.92
N LEU A 186 -4.88 -3.11 -7.17
CA LEU A 186 -3.44 -2.90 -6.97
C LEU A 186 -3.20 -1.89 -5.85
N SER A 187 -2.05 -2.00 -5.18
CA SER A 187 -1.49 -0.93 -4.36
C SER A 187 -0.05 -0.65 -4.77
N LEU A 188 0.31 0.60 -4.96
CA LEU A 188 1.67 1.01 -5.32
C LEU A 188 1.96 2.45 -4.89
N ILE A 189 3.18 2.73 -4.49
CA ILE A 189 4.39 1.90 -4.56
C ILE A 189 4.81 1.41 -3.16
N ASN A 190 5.51 0.28 -3.10
CA ASN A 190 6.34 -0.05 -1.95
C ASN A 190 7.57 0.88 -1.92
N THR A 191 8.57 0.62 -1.09
CA THR A 191 9.74 1.49 -0.92
C THR A 191 10.76 1.31 -2.03
N LEU A 192 11.42 2.42 -2.43
CA LEU A 192 12.58 2.38 -3.32
C LEU A 192 13.81 1.88 -2.55
N LEU A 193 14.65 1.08 -3.21
CA LEU A 193 15.91 0.65 -2.61
C LEU A 193 16.87 1.83 -2.50
N GLY A 194 17.43 2.04 -1.31
CA GLY A 194 18.35 3.13 -1.02
C GLY A 194 19.44 2.74 -0.03
N MET A 195 20.44 3.60 0.09
CA MET A 195 21.56 3.47 1.02
C MET A 195 21.98 4.84 1.53
N ALA A 196 22.43 4.90 2.77
CA ALA A 196 23.16 6.06 3.32
C ALA A 196 24.42 5.59 4.03
N ILE A 197 25.46 6.42 3.98
CA ILE A 197 26.79 6.12 4.53
C ILE A 197 27.18 7.23 5.50
N ASP A 198 27.60 6.85 6.69
CA ASP A 198 28.30 7.74 7.61
C ASP A 198 29.77 7.87 7.16
N ILE A 199 30.14 9.06 6.68
CA ILE A 199 31.47 9.33 6.11
C ILE A 199 32.58 9.28 7.17
N ASN A 200 32.26 9.49 8.44
CA ASN A 200 33.26 9.48 9.51
C ASN A 200 33.64 8.04 9.87
N SER A 201 32.66 7.19 10.08
CA SER A 201 32.88 5.76 10.34
C SER A 201 33.11 4.95 9.05
N ARG A 202 32.78 5.51 7.89
CA ARG A 202 32.82 4.85 6.57
C ARG A 202 32.01 3.56 6.52
N ARG A 203 30.85 3.58 7.20
CA ARG A 203 29.93 2.45 7.30
C ARG A 203 28.53 2.84 6.84
N PRO A 204 27.75 1.87 6.32
CA PRO A 204 26.32 2.08 6.14
C PRO A 204 25.63 2.47 7.44
N VAL A 205 24.65 3.38 7.36
CA VAL A 205 23.84 3.80 8.53
C VAL A 205 22.88 2.71 9.00
N LEU A 206 22.51 1.77 8.11
CA LEU A 206 21.67 0.62 8.46
C LEU A 206 22.54 -0.64 8.61
N ALA A 207 22.27 -1.46 9.61
CA ALA A 207 22.97 -2.73 9.84
C ALA A 207 22.85 -3.70 8.64
N ASN A 208 21.78 -3.59 7.86
CA ASN A 208 21.54 -4.40 6.64
C ASN A 208 22.15 -3.77 5.36
N ASN A 209 23.01 -2.76 5.50
CA ASN A 209 23.67 -1.96 4.46
C ASN A 209 22.70 -1.12 3.60
N VAL A 210 21.64 -1.71 3.08
CA VAL A 210 20.60 -1.07 2.27
C VAL A 210 19.25 -1.17 2.95
N GLY A 211 18.31 -0.30 2.56
CA GLY A 211 16.95 -0.30 3.07
C GLY A 211 15.97 0.33 2.10
N GLY A 212 14.70 0.28 2.43
CA GLY A 212 13.65 0.93 1.67
C GLY A 212 13.58 2.42 2.00
N LEU A 213 13.66 3.27 0.98
CA LEU A 213 13.42 4.72 1.08
C LEU A 213 11.92 5.00 0.95
N SER A 214 11.40 5.80 1.88
CA SER A 214 10.01 6.27 1.91
C SER A 214 9.94 7.74 2.34
N GLY A 215 8.75 8.35 2.27
CA GLY A 215 8.53 9.76 2.60
C GLY A 215 8.49 10.66 1.38
N PRO A 216 8.45 12.00 1.53
CA PRO A 216 8.21 12.95 0.45
C PRO A 216 9.16 12.81 -0.76
N ALA A 217 10.40 12.36 -0.55
CA ALA A 217 11.39 12.17 -1.61
C ALA A 217 10.92 11.20 -2.72
N VAL A 218 10.07 10.22 -2.42
CA VAL A 218 9.62 9.23 -3.40
C VAL A 218 8.32 9.62 -4.12
N LYS A 219 7.62 10.69 -3.69
CA LYS A 219 6.30 11.07 -4.23
C LYS A 219 6.29 11.21 -5.75
N PRO A 220 7.20 11.94 -6.41
CA PRO A 220 7.16 12.10 -7.87
C PRO A 220 7.27 10.77 -8.62
N VAL A 221 8.07 9.84 -8.11
CA VAL A 221 8.20 8.49 -8.69
C VAL A 221 6.90 7.71 -8.49
N ALA A 222 6.32 7.77 -7.29
CA ALA A 222 5.08 7.08 -6.96
C ALA A 222 3.89 7.57 -7.80
N VAL A 223 3.72 8.89 -7.96
CA VAL A 223 2.68 9.49 -8.81
C VAL A 223 2.85 9.04 -10.27
N GLY A 224 4.07 9.09 -10.80
CA GLY A 224 4.37 8.65 -12.16
C GLY A 224 4.07 7.16 -12.38
N MET A 225 4.40 6.30 -11.42
CA MET A 225 4.11 4.85 -11.51
C MET A 225 2.62 4.55 -11.37
N VAL A 226 1.89 5.26 -10.50
CA VAL A 226 0.42 5.14 -10.41
C VAL A 226 -0.23 5.54 -11.71
N TRP A 227 0.20 6.65 -12.33
CA TRP A 227 -0.31 7.08 -13.62
C TRP A 227 -0.05 6.03 -14.71
N GLN A 228 1.15 5.44 -14.77
CA GLN A 228 1.49 4.39 -15.73
C GLN A 228 0.65 3.13 -15.52
N ALA A 229 0.49 2.67 -14.27
CA ALA A 229 -0.33 1.50 -13.95
C ALA A 229 -1.80 1.74 -14.31
N ALA A 230 -2.34 2.94 -14.04
CA ALA A 230 -3.72 3.31 -14.38
C ALA A 230 -3.99 3.36 -15.90
N GLN A 231 -2.94 3.48 -16.74
CA GLN A 231 -3.07 3.34 -18.19
C GLN A 231 -3.09 1.87 -18.66
N ALA A 232 -2.52 0.96 -17.84
CA ALA A 232 -2.34 -0.44 -18.22
C ALA A 232 -3.50 -1.32 -17.73
N VAL A 233 -4.14 -0.97 -16.59
CA VAL A 233 -5.19 -1.79 -15.99
C VAL A 233 -6.48 -1.00 -15.72
N ASP A 234 -7.61 -1.72 -15.68
CA ASP A 234 -8.95 -1.19 -15.38
C ASP A 234 -9.44 -1.55 -13.97
N ILE A 235 -8.64 -2.26 -13.17
CA ILE A 235 -8.93 -2.56 -11.77
C ILE A 235 -8.54 -1.38 -10.85
N PRO A 236 -9.18 -1.23 -9.66
CA PRO A 236 -8.90 -0.15 -8.74
C PRO A 236 -7.44 -0.10 -8.27
N ILE A 237 -6.96 1.12 -8.01
CA ILE A 237 -5.58 1.38 -7.57
C ILE A 237 -5.59 2.16 -6.24
N ILE A 238 -4.83 1.67 -5.25
CA ILE A 238 -4.49 2.39 -4.03
C ILE A 238 -3.11 3.02 -4.22
N GLY A 239 -3.06 4.36 -4.34
CA GLY A 239 -1.81 5.10 -4.47
C GLY A 239 -1.13 5.31 -3.11
N MET A 240 0.19 5.11 -3.05
CA MET A 240 1.00 5.38 -1.86
C MET A 240 2.45 5.73 -2.22
N GLY A 241 3.10 6.47 -1.31
CA GLY A 241 4.50 6.86 -1.45
C GLY A 241 4.69 8.37 -1.38
N GLY A 242 5.05 8.88 -0.20
CA GLY A 242 5.34 10.28 0.03
C GLY A 242 4.13 11.19 0.23
N ILE A 243 2.93 10.65 0.42
CA ILE A 243 1.73 11.42 0.75
C ILE A 243 1.87 11.98 2.17
N SER A 244 1.88 13.31 2.31
CA SER A 244 2.06 14.03 3.57
C SER A 244 0.99 15.10 3.82
N CYS A 245 0.26 15.51 2.78
CA CYS A 245 -0.83 16.48 2.84
C CYS A 245 -1.95 16.09 1.85
N TRP A 246 -3.07 16.81 1.89
CA TRP A 246 -4.21 16.52 1.01
C TRP A 246 -3.93 16.80 -0.46
N GLU A 247 -3.08 17.78 -0.75
CA GLU A 247 -2.63 18.09 -2.13
C GLU A 247 -1.96 16.87 -2.76
N ASP A 248 -1.07 16.20 -2.00
CA ASP A 248 -0.42 14.98 -2.47
C ASP A 248 -1.46 13.90 -2.80
N ALA A 249 -2.47 13.71 -1.94
CA ALA A 249 -3.53 12.74 -2.17
C ALA A 249 -4.33 13.05 -3.45
N ILE A 250 -4.64 14.31 -3.72
CA ILE A 250 -5.31 14.74 -4.96
C ILE A 250 -4.42 14.47 -6.19
N GLU A 251 -3.10 14.69 -6.11
CA GLU A 251 -2.18 14.34 -7.20
C GLU A 251 -2.29 12.85 -7.56
N PHE A 252 -2.29 11.95 -6.55
CA PHE A 252 -2.45 10.51 -6.77
C PHE A 252 -3.80 10.15 -7.41
N MET A 253 -4.89 10.78 -6.97
CA MET A 253 -6.22 10.54 -7.54
C MET A 253 -6.32 11.03 -8.99
N LEU A 254 -5.79 12.21 -9.29
CA LEU A 254 -5.70 12.71 -10.67
C LEU A 254 -4.82 11.80 -11.54
N ALA A 255 -3.76 11.22 -10.99
CA ALA A 255 -2.92 10.24 -11.68
C ALA A 255 -3.63 8.89 -11.95
N GLY A 256 -4.78 8.63 -11.30
CA GLY A 256 -5.61 7.46 -11.56
C GLY A 256 -5.83 6.54 -10.34
N ALA A 257 -5.40 6.94 -9.14
CA ALA A 257 -5.72 6.20 -7.92
C ALA A 257 -7.20 6.35 -7.53
N ASP A 258 -7.81 5.27 -7.06
CA ASP A 258 -9.18 5.25 -6.52
C ASP A 258 -9.19 5.55 -5.01
N ALA A 259 -8.07 5.25 -4.33
CA ALA A 259 -7.85 5.53 -2.92
C ALA A 259 -6.37 5.83 -2.68
N VAL A 260 -6.04 6.35 -1.50
CA VAL A 260 -4.66 6.65 -1.09
C VAL A 260 -4.33 6.00 0.24
N SER A 261 -3.06 5.63 0.42
CA SER A 261 -2.58 5.03 1.67
C SER A 261 -1.44 5.85 2.26
N VAL A 262 -1.65 6.34 3.49
CA VAL A 262 -0.71 7.21 4.21
C VAL A 262 0.30 6.36 4.99
N GLY A 263 1.57 6.57 4.73
CA GLY A 263 2.68 5.80 5.34
C GLY A 263 3.53 6.64 6.29
N THR A 264 4.71 7.02 5.86
CA THR A 264 5.76 7.71 6.67
C THR A 264 5.24 8.95 7.40
N ALA A 265 4.26 9.66 6.83
CA ALA A 265 3.66 10.84 7.44
C ALA A 265 3.05 10.54 8.83
N ASN A 266 2.58 9.31 9.10
CA ASN A 266 2.07 8.90 10.40
C ASN A 266 3.10 9.05 11.53
N PHE A 267 4.39 8.90 11.23
CA PHE A 267 5.47 9.04 12.22
C PHE A 267 5.76 10.50 12.57
N ILE A 268 5.47 11.42 11.63
CA ILE A 268 5.70 12.86 11.79
C ILE A 268 4.49 13.52 12.44
N ASN A 269 3.30 13.19 11.93
CA ASN A 269 2.01 13.70 12.41
C ASN A 269 1.00 12.54 12.47
N PRO A 270 0.65 12.04 13.68
CA PRO A 270 -0.32 10.96 13.79
C PRO A 270 -1.72 11.32 13.28
N TYR A 271 -2.04 12.62 13.15
CA TYR A 271 -3.30 13.10 12.60
C TYR A 271 -3.29 13.27 11.08
N ALA A 272 -2.14 13.06 10.39
CA ALA A 272 -2.02 13.25 8.95
C ALA A 272 -3.13 12.57 8.12
N PRO A 273 -3.56 11.31 8.38
CA PRO A 273 -4.64 10.71 7.62
C PRO A 273 -5.97 11.47 7.72
N LEU A 274 -6.28 12.04 8.89
CA LEU A 274 -7.52 12.80 9.10
C LEU A 274 -7.45 14.19 8.44
N GLU A 275 -6.32 14.87 8.55
CA GLU A 275 -6.08 16.17 7.90
C GLU A 275 -6.14 16.03 6.37
N ILE A 276 -5.59 14.93 5.83
CA ILE A 276 -5.68 14.59 4.41
C ILE A 276 -7.14 14.37 4.00
N LEU A 277 -7.90 13.60 4.78
CA LEU A 277 -9.31 13.34 4.51
C LEU A 277 -10.13 14.64 4.48
N GLU A 278 -9.95 15.51 5.48
CA GLU A 278 -10.62 16.80 5.56
C GLU A 278 -10.25 17.71 4.38
N GLY A 279 -8.97 17.73 4.00
CA GLY A 279 -8.49 18.52 2.86
C GLY A 279 -9.06 18.03 1.53
N ILE A 280 -9.17 16.72 1.32
CA ILE A 280 -9.82 16.15 0.13
C ILE A 280 -11.29 16.60 0.06
N GLU A 281 -12.04 16.51 1.17
CA GLU A 281 -13.45 16.94 1.20
C GLU A 281 -13.61 18.41 0.86
N LYS A 282 -12.77 19.28 1.45
CA LYS A 282 -12.75 20.72 1.12
C LYS A 282 -12.43 20.98 -0.35
N TYR A 283 -11.50 20.22 -0.94
CA TYR A 283 -11.15 20.31 -2.37
C TYR A 283 -12.33 19.95 -3.27
N LEU A 284 -13.06 18.86 -2.97
CA LEU A 284 -14.24 18.45 -3.73
C LEU A 284 -15.34 19.53 -3.69
N ILE A 285 -15.61 20.10 -2.51
CA ILE A 285 -16.60 21.16 -2.34
C ILE A 285 -16.20 22.41 -3.14
N LYS A 286 -14.96 22.86 -2.99
CA LYS A 286 -14.43 24.05 -3.68
C LYS A 286 -14.50 23.94 -5.20
N ASN A 287 -14.24 22.75 -5.74
CA ASN A 287 -14.21 22.49 -7.17
C ASN A 287 -15.53 21.92 -7.72
N GLN A 288 -16.59 21.87 -6.89
CA GLN A 288 -17.95 21.46 -7.27
C GLN A 288 -18.05 19.99 -7.76
N PHE A 289 -17.16 19.10 -7.31
CA PHE A 289 -17.30 17.69 -7.57
C PHE A 289 -18.44 17.08 -6.74
N SER A 290 -19.30 16.28 -7.36
CA SER A 290 -20.40 15.63 -6.66
C SER A 290 -19.93 14.43 -5.84
N ASN A 291 -18.85 13.75 -6.29
CA ASN A 291 -18.24 12.63 -5.59
C ASN A 291 -16.75 12.48 -5.94
N ILE A 292 -16.01 11.74 -5.11
CA ILE A 292 -14.56 11.55 -5.22
C ILE A 292 -14.14 10.84 -6.52
N ASN A 293 -15.00 9.97 -7.06
CA ASN A 293 -14.66 9.19 -8.26
C ASN A 293 -14.57 10.06 -9.52
N GLU A 294 -15.11 11.28 -9.49
CA GLU A 294 -14.97 12.24 -10.59
C GLU A 294 -13.55 12.81 -10.72
N LEU A 295 -12.69 12.66 -9.70
CA LEU A 295 -11.28 13.07 -9.80
C LEU A 295 -10.49 12.15 -10.73
N LYS A 296 -10.82 10.87 -10.75
CA LYS A 296 -10.15 9.89 -11.62
C LYS A 296 -10.43 10.22 -13.09
N GLY A 297 -9.35 10.40 -13.86
CA GLY A 297 -9.45 10.75 -15.29
C GLY A 297 -9.62 12.25 -15.58
N ASN A 298 -9.61 13.12 -14.58
CA ASN A 298 -9.66 14.57 -14.76
C ASN A 298 -8.26 15.22 -14.92
N LEU A 299 -7.20 14.43 -15.01
CA LEU A 299 -5.86 14.93 -15.32
C LEU A 299 -5.82 15.51 -16.74
N LYS A 300 -5.45 16.81 -16.86
CA LYS A 300 -5.25 17.49 -18.14
C LYS A 300 -3.80 17.34 -18.56
N ILE A 301 -3.55 16.54 -19.58
CA ILE A 301 -2.19 16.30 -20.12
C ILE A 301 -1.90 17.23 -21.30
N TYR A 302 -0.63 17.65 -21.44
CA TYR A 302 -0.20 18.46 -22.58
C TYR A 302 -0.16 17.61 -23.86
N GLY A 303 -0.73 18.13 -24.96
CA GLY A 303 -0.69 17.49 -26.28
C GLY A 303 -1.62 16.29 -26.50
N GLY A 304 -2.50 15.99 -25.57
CA GLY A 304 -3.52 14.94 -25.68
C GLY A 304 -4.94 15.50 -25.80
N ASP A 305 -5.74 14.95 -26.70
CA ASP A 305 -7.19 15.02 -26.54
C ASP A 305 -7.55 14.34 -25.21
N ASN A 306 -8.46 14.93 -24.41
CA ASN A 306 -8.88 14.51 -23.06
C ASN A 306 -9.57 13.12 -23.03
N LYS A 307 -9.01 12.10 -23.68
CA LYS A 307 -9.54 10.74 -23.74
C LYS A 307 -8.79 9.74 -22.82
N CYS A 308 -8.07 10.23 -21.83
CA CYS A 308 -7.47 9.36 -20.83
C CYS A 308 -8.51 9.01 -19.77
N LEU A 309 -8.91 7.73 -19.69
CA LEU A 309 -9.75 7.12 -18.66
C LEU A 309 -11.29 7.20 -18.79
N GLN A 310 -11.85 7.57 -19.94
CA GLN A 310 -13.26 7.20 -20.17
C GLN A 310 -13.33 5.69 -20.39
N LYS A 311 -13.89 4.97 -19.40
CA LYS A 311 -14.26 3.55 -19.54
C LYS A 311 -15.07 3.39 -20.82
N LYS A 312 -14.67 2.45 -21.69
CA LYS A 312 -15.61 1.88 -22.65
C LYS A 312 -16.72 1.23 -21.84
N GLU A 313 -17.95 1.73 -21.98
CA GLU A 313 -19.18 1.09 -21.52
C GLU A 313 -19.32 -0.32 -22.10
#